data_a3e98af89d61c81044590ea0c06e6da5
#
_entry.id   a3e98af89d61c81044590ea0c06e6da5
#
_cell.length_a   1.000
_cell.length_b   1.000
_cell.length_c   1.000
_cell.angle_alpha   90.00
_cell.angle_beta   90.00
_cell.angle_gamma   90.00
#
_symmetry.space_group_name_H-M   'P 1'
#
loop_
_entity.id
_entity.type
_entity.pdbx_description
1 polymer ?
#
loop_
_entity_poly.entity_id
_entity_poly.type
_entity_poly.pdbx_seq_one_letter_code
_entity_poly.pdbx_strand_id
1 'polypeptide(L)'
;RDELKALLRAVLERSSDMEGPDRSASDRARALYLRGRLVECTADHGDADDAKALLGAEEALKKAAKLNPTLEGAWICLGQLLWRKGNLDGARNCYAAVTARAPNKKASQCMSMLYRTIAKAKAAPGTDEQKTHVLESLKHAKAAIKMDLTDGHSWYQCGMAYMTQFFAEGATDPAKLTQSLQCFSNAEKGGPAGDGSLTKGGVGDYPDLHFNRATVRRYVEDYGPALEGFKRAAALDPQLPWRGEVDAMLAVLAKLDDGCAGQGPMFKPKRLLPMQKQLAEARASTPTEYRGGSLKALRPGVNKGVCVNVRAALDATAEDLLNLHYIVVDGDGDLAALSVYGLEDGAVRQSSTITLLDPNVKDVDATWEGRAFKFRLVRVDLPNQILVGGSMPVGLARPRLASINL
;
A
#
# COMPACT_ATOMS: atom_id res chain seq x y z
N ARG A 1 11.83 28.01 5.58
CA ARG A 1 10.86 27.93 6.72
C ARG A 1 10.66 29.30 7.34
N ASP A 2 11.74 30.06 7.59
CA ASP A 2 11.67 31.40 8.24
C ASP A 2 11.07 32.46 7.32
N GLU A 3 11.39 32.47 6.02
CA GLU A 3 10.74 33.33 5.02
C GLU A 3 9.24 33.07 4.92
N LEU A 4 8.82 31.82 4.95
CA LEU A 4 7.39 31.43 4.96
C LEU A 4 6.72 31.97 6.23
N LYS A 5 7.34 31.83 7.41
CA LYS A 5 6.83 32.35 8.68
C LYS A 5 6.74 33.89 8.64
N ALA A 6 7.69 34.59 8.05
CA ALA A 6 7.65 36.05 7.89
C ALA A 6 6.52 36.50 6.96
N LEU A 7 6.35 35.85 5.79
CA LEU A 7 5.27 36.13 4.86
C LEU A 7 3.88 35.89 5.52
N LEU A 8 3.81 34.83 6.30
CA LEU A 8 2.60 34.46 6.99
C LEU A 8 2.26 35.45 8.13
N ARG A 9 3.26 35.98 8.86
CA ARG A 9 3.05 37.07 9.84
C ARG A 9 2.52 38.35 9.16
N ALA A 10 3.06 38.74 8.02
CA ALA A 10 2.57 39.87 7.26
C ALA A 10 1.13 39.70 6.78
N VAL A 11 0.72 38.44 6.42
CA VAL A 11 -0.70 38.10 6.10
C VAL A 11 -1.57 38.21 7.34
N LEU A 12 -1.07 37.81 8.54
CA LEU A 12 -1.81 37.95 9.81
C LEU A 12 -2.04 39.41 10.19
N GLU A 13 -1.01 40.26 10.09
CA GLU A 13 -1.14 41.68 10.39
C GLU A 13 -2.17 42.36 9.49
N ARG A 14 -2.15 42.06 8.19
CA ARG A 14 -3.19 42.54 7.25
C ARG A 14 -4.57 41.98 7.51
N SER A 15 -4.67 40.74 8.01
CA SER A 15 -5.97 40.13 8.30
C SER A 15 -6.58 40.66 9.60
N SER A 16 -5.81 41.16 10.56
CA SER A 16 -6.33 41.76 11.80
C SER A 16 -7.21 42.99 11.54
N ASP A 17 -6.89 43.79 10.52
CA ASP A 17 -7.71 44.92 10.11
C ASP A 17 -9.09 44.50 9.56
N MET A 18 -9.24 43.24 9.14
CA MET A 18 -10.47 42.67 8.63
C MET A 18 -11.32 42.01 9.73
N GLU A 19 -10.82 41.89 10.95
CA GLU A 19 -11.57 41.31 12.10
C GLU A 19 -12.43 42.38 12.83
N GLY A 20 -12.28 43.69 12.50
CA GLY A 20 -12.98 44.77 13.13
C GLY A 20 -14.52 44.67 13.06
N PRO A 21 -15.27 45.25 14.06
CA PRO A 21 -16.72 45.14 14.14
C PRO A 21 -17.43 45.78 12.95
N ASP A 22 -16.81 46.76 12.31
CA ASP A 22 -17.38 47.50 11.16
C ASP A 22 -17.22 46.75 9.83
N ARG A 23 -16.58 45.58 9.83
CA ARG A 23 -16.41 44.76 8.64
C ARG A 23 -17.55 43.76 8.48
N SER A 24 -17.80 43.33 7.24
CA SER A 24 -18.83 42.36 6.96
C SER A 24 -18.57 41.02 7.68
N ALA A 25 -19.61 40.25 7.96
CA ALA A 25 -19.47 38.92 8.54
C ALA A 25 -18.58 38.00 7.65
N SER A 26 -18.67 38.19 6.33
CA SER A 26 -17.85 37.44 5.35
C SER A 26 -16.35 37.79 5.46
N ASP A 27 -16.03 39.07 5.59
CA ASP A 27 -14.62 39.51 5.71
C ASP A 27 -14.01 39.04 7.03
N ARG A 28 -14.74 39.15 8.12
CA ARG A 28 -14.35 38.62 9.44
C ARG A 28 -14.14 37.11 9.39
N ALA A 29 -15.04 36.39 8.74
CA ALA A 29 -14.90 34.93 8.56
C ALA A 29 -13.62 34.59 7.77
N ARG A 30 -13.33 35.33 6.73
CA ARG A 30 -12.12 35.15 5.90
C ARG A 30 -10.83 35.40 6.70
N ALA A 31 -10.80 36.47 7.48
CA ALA A 31 -9.66 36.80 8.34
C ALA A 31 -9.39 35.68 9.37
N LEU A 32 -10.43 35.25 10.07
CA LEU A 32 -10.36 34.14 11.04
C LEU A 32 -9.93 32.83 10.38
N TYR A 33 -10.41 32.54 9.18
CA TYR A 33 -9.98 31.37 8.40
C TYR A 33 -8.50 31.44 8.06
N LEU A 34 -8.00 32.57 7.54
CA LEU A 34 -6.59 32.75 7.20
C LEU A 34 -5.70 32.58 8.42
N ARG A 35 -6.10 33.15 9.56
CA ARG A 35 -5.40 33.00 10.84
C ARG A 35 -5.34 31.51 11.27
N GLY A 36 -6.47 30.81 11.25
CA GLY A 36 -6.52 29.40 11.63
C GLY A 36 -5.70 28.51 10.70
N ARG A 37 -5.78 28.75 9.39
CA ARG A 37 -5.01 28.03 8.37
C ARG A 37 -3.52 28.24 8.52
N LEU A 38 -3.12 29.46 8.85
CA LEU A 38 -1.71 29.79 9.07
C LEU A 38 -1.11 28.94 10.17
N VAL A 39 -1.77 28.95 11.34
CA VAL A 39 -1.33 28.14 12.48
C VAL A 39 -1.33 26.64 12.13
N GLU A 40 -2.35 26.17 11.42
CA GLU A 40 -2.41 24.78 10.97
C GLU A 40 -1.22 24.38 10.10
N CYS A 41 -0.75 25.27 9.23
CA CYS A 41 0.39 25.03 8.35
C CYS A 41 1.77 25.19 9.01
N THR A 42 1.87 25.94 10.12
CA THR A 42 3.16 26.32 10.71
C THR A 42 3.47 25.67 12.05
N ALA A 43 2.44 25.26 12.79
CA ALA A 43 2.61 24.65 14.11
C ALA A 43 3.29 23.26 14.01
N ASP A 44 4.31 23.08 14.84
CA ASP A 44 5.02 21.82 15.03
C ASP A 44 4.47 21.12 16.29
N HIS A 45 4.13 19.82 16.20
CA HIS A 45 3.38 19.12 17.25
C HIS A 45 4.18 18.79 18.52
N GLY A 46 5.44 19.18 18.58
CA GLY A 46 6.33 18.94 19.73
C GLY A 46 6.50 20.15 20.68
N ASP A 47 5.97 21.33 20.32
CA ASP A 47 6.17 22.57 21.07
C ASP A 47 4.90 22.94 21.87
N ALA A 48 5.07 23.28 23.15
CA ALA A 48 3.96 23.71 24.02
C ALA A 48 3.31 25.02 23.57
N ASP A 49 4.09 25.94 22.97
CA ASP A 49 3.58 27.19 22.40
C ASP A 49 2.73 26.92 21.15
N ASP A 50 3.11 25.94 20.35
CA ASP A 50 2.34 25.52 19.19
C ASP A 50 1.03 24.84 19.60
N ALA A 51 0.98 24.10 20.72
CA ALA A 51 -0.27 23.55 21.25
C ALA A 51 -1.30 24.63 21.62
N LYS A 52 -0.85 25.72 22.23
CA LYS A 52 -1.70 26.89 22.54
C LYS A 52 -2.15 27.61 21.27
N ALA A 53 -1.27 27.75 20.30
CA ALA A 53 -1.59 28.34 18.99
C ALA A 53 -2.62 27.50 18.24
N LEU A 54 -2.52 26.17 18.27
CA LEU A 54 -3.48 25.24 17.68
C LEU A 54 -4.89 25.30 18.33
N LEU A 55 -4.96 25.56 19.65
CA LEU A 55 -6.25 25.81 20.33
C LEU A 55 -6.88 27.14 19.84
N GLY A 56 -6.09 28.20 19.72
CA GLY A 56 -6.54 29.48 19.18
C GLY A 56 -6.99 29.37 17.72
N ALA A 57 -6.31 28.54 16.92
CA ALA A 57 -6.68 28.25 15.54
C ALA A 57 -8.03 27.53 15.44
N GLU A 58 -8.29 26.56 16.29
CA GLU A 58 -9.55 25.83 16.33
C GLU A 58 -10.73 26.77 16.61
N GLU A 59 -10.59 27.65 17.62
CA GLU A 59 -11.61 28.63 17.95
C GLU A 59 -11.84 29.65 16.83
N ALA A 60 -10.76 30.12 16.18
CA ALA A 60 -10.86 31.00 15.03
C ALA A 60 -11.62 30.34 13.86
N LEU A 61 -11.27 29.08 13.54
CA LEU A 61 -11.93 28.33 12.46
C LEU A 61 -13.40 28.02 12.77
N LYS A 62 -13.73 27.68 14.03
CA LYS A 62 -15.13 27.52 14.46
C LYS A 62 -15.94 28.82 14.31
N LYS A 63 -15.34 29.96 14.69
CA LYS A 63 -15.97 31.28 14.51
C LYS A 63 -16.13 31.60 13.01
N ALA A 64 -15.11 31.37 12.21
CA ALA A 64 -15.18 31.56 10.76
C ALA A 64 -16.32 30.76 10.12
N ALA A 65 -16.44 29.46 10.47
CA ALA A 65 -17.50 28.58 9.97
C ALA A 65 -18.91 29.01 10.42
N LYS A 66 -19.04 29.60 11.62
CA LYS A 66 -20.30 30.17 12.11
C LYS A 66 -20.65 31.46 11.41
N LEU A 67 -19.69 32.37 11.20
CA LEU A 67 -19.94 33.68 10.55
C LEU A 67 -20.24 33.53 9.06
N ASN A 68 -19.55 32.60 8.39
CA ASN A 68 -19.82 32.29 7.00
C ASN A 68 -19.85 30.76 6.79
N PRO A 69 -21.00 30.12 6.93
CA PRO A 69 -21.15 28.69 6.73
C PRO A 69 -20.78 28.20 5.32
N THR A 70 -20.82 29.08 4.30
CA THR A 70 -20.46 28.73 2.91
C THR A 70 -18.96 28.82 2.65
N LEU A 71 -18.14 29.25 3.61
CA LEU A 71 -16.69 29.30 3.49
C LEU A 71 -16.09 27.90 3.64
N GLU A 72 -16.08 27.14 2.56
CA GLU A 72 -15.63 25.73 2.50
C GLU A 72 -14.24 25.53 3.10
N GLY A 73 -13.31 26.47 2.81
CA GLY A 73 -11.93 26.41 3.32
C GLY A 73 -11.87 26.39 4.86
N ALA A 74 -12.77 27.11 5.56
CA ALA A 74 -12.81 27.09 7.01
C ALA A 74 -13.21 25.73 7.57
N TRP A 75 -14.20 25.09 6.97
CA TRP A 75 -14.64 23.75 7.35
C TRP A 75 -13.55 22.69 7.07
N ILE A 76 -12.91 22.76 5.89
CA ILE A 76 -11.83 21.80 5.51
C ILE A 76 -10.67 21.94 6.49
N CYS A 77 -10.20 23.16 6.78
CA CYS A 77 -9.10 23.41 7.68
C CYS A 77 -9.44 23.00 9.13
N LEU A 78 -10.66 23.30 9.60
CA LEU A 78 -11.14 22.83 10.90
C LEU A 78 -11.15 21.29 10.97
N GLY A 79 -11.61 20.63 9.92
CA GLY A 79 -11.59 19.17 9.82
C GLY A 79 -10.18 18.60 9.89
N GLN A 80 -9.22 19.19 9.19
CA GLN A 80 -7.81 18.79 9.24
C GLN A 80 -7.23 18.94 10.65
N LEU A 81 -7.52 20.06 11.32
CA LEU A 81 -7.07 20.31 12.68
C LEU A 81 -7.67 19.30 13.68
N LEU A 82 -8.98 19.03 13.59
CA LEU A 82 -9.65 18.04 14.43
C LEU A 82 -9.11 16.63 14.22
N TRP A 83 -8.82 16.28 12.97
CA TRP A 83 -8.19 15.00 12.64
C TRP A 83 -6.83 14.85 13.30
N ARG A 84 -5.95 15.85 13.19
CA ARG A 84 -4.64 15.86 13.86
C ARG A 84 -4.74 15.69 15.38
N LYS A 85 -5.81 16.20 15.99
CA LYS A 85 -6.11 16.00 17.42
C LYS A 85 -6.74 14.64 17.74
N GLY A 86 -6.92 13.75 16.76
CA GLY A 86 -7.57 12.44 16.93
C GLY A 86 -9.10 12.49 16.97
N ASN A 87 -9.71 13.66 16.80
CA ASN A 87 -11.17 13.79 16.75
C ASN A 87 -11.68 13.48 15.34
N LEU A 88 -11.70 12.17 15.01
CA LEU A 88 -12.07 11.69 13.67
C LEU A 88 -13.54 11.98 13.33
N ASP A 89 -14.45 11.92 14.31
CA ASP A 89 -15.86 12.20 14.09
C ASP A 89 -16.12 13.69 13.83
N GLY A 90 -15.45 14.57 14.58
CA GLY A 90 -15.47 16.01 14.33
C GLY A 90 -14.94 16.36 12.94
N ALA A 91 -13.83 15.75 12.53
CA ALA A 91 -13.26 15.92 11.19
C ALA A 91 -14.24 15.47 10.10
N ARG A 92 -14.84 14.29 10.25
CA ARG A 92 -15.85 13.78 9.33
C ARG A 92 -17.03 14.75 9.18
N ASN A 93 -17.55 15.26 10.28
CA ASN A 93 -18.69 16.19 10.27
C ASN A 93 -18.33 17.49 9.54
N CYS A 94 -17.09 18.01 9.71
CA CYS A 94 -16.64 19.19 9.00
C CYS A 94 -16.60 18.96 7.48
N TYR A 95 -16.02 17.84 7.01
CA TYR A 95 -15.95 17.54 5.57
C TYR A 95 -17.35 17.23 5.00
N ALA A 96 -18.20 16.53 5.75
CA ALA A 96 -19.58 16.26 5.37
C ALA A 96 -20.39 17.55 5.20
N ALA A 97 -20.19 18.56 6.06
CA ALA A 97 -20.83 19.85 5.93
C ALA A 97 -20.49 20.57 4.62
N VAL A 98 -19.29 20.35 4.08
CA VAL A 98 -18.90 20.87 2.76
C VAL A 98 -19.56 20.08 1.65
N THR A 99 -19.41 18.76 1.63
CA THR A 99 -19.89 17.89 0.55
C THR A 99 -21.43 17.82 0.45
N ALA A 100 -22.13 18.06 1.57
CA ALA A 100 -23.60 18.13 1.57
C ALA A 100 -24.16 19.36 0.85
N ARG A 101 -23.39 20.45 0.73
CA ARG A 101 -23.80 21.67 0.04
C ARG A 101 -23.54 21.61 -1.46
N ALA A 102 -22.33 21.19 -1.83
CA ALA A 102 -21.94 21.06 -3.22
C ALA A 102 -20.76 20.05 -3.35
N PRO A 103 -20.58 19.43 -4.52
CA PRO A 103 -19.39 18.65 -4.81
C PRO A 103 -18.12 19.47 -4.58
N ASN A 104 -17.21 18.95 -3.75
CA ASN A 104 -15.95 19.62 -3.46
C ASN A 104 -14.80 18.60 -3.49
N LYS A 105 -13.87 18.81 -4.42
CA LYS A 105 -12.73 17.92 -4.66
C LYS A 105 -11.88 17.72 -3.40
N LYS A 106 -11.49 18.84 -2.74
CA LYS A 106 -10.62 18.77 -1.56
C LYS A 106 -11.28 18.08 -0.38
N ALA A 107 -12.56 18.39 -0.11
CA ALA A 107 -13.30 17.72 0.95
C ALA A 107 -13.45 16.22 0.66
N SER A 108 -13.69 15.83 -0.60
CA SER A 108 -13.76 14.42 -1.01
C SER A 108 -12.41 13.69 -0.83
N GLN A 109 -11.30 14.33 -1.17
CA GLN A 109 -9.95 13.79 -0.89
C GLN A 109 -9.75 13.57 0.60
N CYS A 110 -10.06 14.57 1.44
CA CYS A 110 -9.97 14.47 2.89
C CYS A 110 -10.86 13.37 3.47
N MET A 111 -12.11 13.24 2.98
CA MET A 111 -13.01 12.15 3.38
C MET A 111 -12.45 10.78 3.04
N SER A 112 -11.88 10.61 1.84
CA SER A 112 -11.25 9.35 1.44
C SER A 112 -10.12 8.96 2.39
N MET A 113 -9.23 9.90 2.71
CA MET A 113 -8.13 9.66 3.65
C MET A 113 -8.65 9.36 5.06
N LEU A 114 -9.61 10.15 5.55
CA LEU A 114 -10.18 10.01 6.88
C LEU A 114 -10.86 8.65 7.08
N TYR A 115 -11.60 8.16 6.08
CA TYR A 115 -12.26 6.86 6.17
C TYR A 115 -11.25 5.70 6.24
N ARG A 116 -10.09 5.78 5.57
CA ARG A 116 -9.01 4.80 5.76
C ARG A 116 -8.45 4.85 7.19
N THR A 117 -8.25 6.04 7.73
CA THR A 117 -7.81 6.21 9.13
C THR A 117 -8.83 5.64 10.10
N ILE A 118 -10.13 5.87 9.90
CA ILE A 118 -11.20 5.30 10.73
C ILE A 118 -11.20 3.78 10.63
N ALA A 119 -11.08 3.21 9.43
CA ALA A 119 -11.02 1.77 9.20
C ALA A 119 -9.85 1.11 9.95
N LYS A 120 -8.71 1.81 10.07
CA LYS A 120 -7.54 1.33 10.81
C LYS A 120 -7.68 1.50 12.33
N ALA A 121 -8.24 2.64 12.78
CA ALA A 121 -8.24 3.03 14.18
C ALA A 121 -9.42 2.46 14.99
N LYS A 122 -10.59 2.29 14.36
CA LYS A 122 -11.84 1.97 15.08
C LYS A 122 -12.39 0.58 14.78
N ALA A 123 -12.05 -0.02 13.64
CA ALA A 123 -12.60 -1.30 13.24
C ALA A 123 -11.56 -2.42 13.37
N ALA A 124 -12.00 -3.58 13.85
CA ALA A 124 -11.14 -4.77 13.88
C ALA A 124 -10.85 -5.27 12.46
N PRO A 125 -9.63 -5.80 12.21
CA PRO A 125 -9.24 -6.29 10.88
C PRO A 125 -10.19 -7.35 10.32
N GLY A 126 -10.62 -7.17 9.07
CA GLY A 126 -11.46 -8.11 8.34
C GLY A 126 -12.95 -8.05 8.69
N THR A 127 -13.39 -7.15 9.57
CA THR A 127 -14.81 -6.96 9.92
C THR A 127 -15.57 -6.23 8.81
N ASP A 128 -16.89 -6.41 8.79
CA ASP A 128 -17.77 -5.71 7.85
C ASP A 128 -17.79 -4.19 8.11
N GLU A 129 -17.56 -3.77 9.35
CA GLU A 129 -17.38 -2.36 9.70
C GLU A 129 -16.14 -1.78 9.01
N GLN A 130 -15.00 -2.47 9.09
CA GLN A 130 -13.77 -2.05 8.40
C GLN A 130 -13.99 -1.96 6.89
N LYS A 131 -14.58 -2.99 6.28
CA LYS A 131 -14.88 -3.01 4.84
C LYS A 131 -15.80 -1.85 4.44
N THR A 132 -16.81 -1.54 5.24
CA THR A 132 -17.72 -0.41 5.00
C THR A 132 -16.97 0.92 4.96
N HIS A 133 -16.08 1.18 5.92
CA HIS A 133 -15.26 2.39 5.91
C HIS A 133 -14.33 2.46 4.71
N VAL A 134 -13.74 1.35 4.31
CA VAL A 134 -12.87 1.28 3.13
C VAL A 134 -13.65 1.54 1.84
N LEU A 135 -14.87 1.03 1.72
CA LEU A 135 -15.75 1.30 0.58
C LEU A 135 -16.15 2.79 0.50
N GLU A 136 -16.47 3.43 1.64
CA GLU A 136 -16.72 4.88 1.69
C GLU A 136 -15.47 5.68 1.29
N SER A 137 -14.26 5.24 1.70
CA SER A 137 -13.01 5.84 1.23
C SER A 137 -12.91 5.82 -0.30
N LEU A 138 -13.13 4.65 -0.91
CA LEU A 138 -13.06 4.50 -2.36
C LEU A 138 -14.12 5.33 -3.09
N LYS A 139 -15.34 5.40 -2.56
CA LYS A 139 -16.42 6.22 -3.09
C LYS A 139 -16.04 7.71 -3.15
N HIS A 140 -15.46 8.23 -2.07
CA HIS A 140 -15.02 9.63 -2.01
C HIS A 140 -13.80 9.89 -2.91
N ALA A 141 -12.84 8.96 -3.01
CA ALA A 141 -11.73 9.08 -3.96
C ALA A 141 -12.22 9.15 -5.41
N LYS A 142 -13.15 8.28 -5.80
CA LYS A 142 -13.78 8.30 -7.13
C LYS A 142 -14.58 9.58 -7.38
N ALA A 143 -15.24 10.11 -6.36
CA ALA A 143 -15.95 11.39 -6.47
C ALA A 143 -14.98 12.54 -6.76
N ALA A 144 -13.81 12.58 -6.09
CA ALA A 144 -12.79 13.59 -6.35
C ALA A 144 -12.24 13.51 -7.78
N ILE A 145 -11.95 12.30 -8.29
CA ILE A 145 -11.50 12.10 -9.69
C ILE A 145 -12.54 12.58 -10.69
N LYS A 146 -13.84 12.33 -10.45
CA LYS A 146 -14.92 12.79 -11.34
C LYS A 146 -14.99 14.32 -11.48
N MET A 147 -14.57 15.06 -10.47
CA MET A 147 -14.53 16.52 -10.51
C MET A 147 -13.34 17.06 -11.30
N ASP A 148 -12.22 16.31 -11.31
CA ASP A 148 -11.01 16.71 -12.00
C ASP A 148 -10.16 15.48 -12.35
N LEU A 149 -10.25 15.08 -13.61
CA LEU A 149 -9.53 13.91 -14.14
C LEU A 149 -8.03 14.12 -14.26
N THR A 150 -7.56 15.36 -14.20
CA THR A 150 -6.14 15.72 -14.32
C THR A 150 -5.44 15.84 -12.96
N ASP A 151 -6.20 15.81 -11.86
CA ASP A 151 -5.66 15.96 -10.51
C ASP A 151 -4.98 14.68 -10.01
N GLY A 152 -3.67 14.63 -10.05
CA GLY A 152 -2.85 13.50 -9.62
C GLY A 152 -3.07 13.13 -8.15
N HIS A 153 -3.35 14.09 -7.26
CA HIS A 153 -3.65 13.79 -5.85
C HIS A 153 -4.95 12.97 -5.70
N SER A 154 -5.99 13.24 -6.49
CA SER A 154 -7.22 12.43 -6.48
C SER A 154 -6.95 11.00 -6.94
N TRP A 155 -6.14 10.83 -7.99
CA TRP A 155 -5.72 9.51 -8.45
C TRP A 155 -4.87 8.77 -7.40
N TYR A 156 -3.95 9.46 -6.74
CA TYR A 156 -3.17 8.89 -5.65
C TYR A 156 -4.07 8.38 -4.52
N GLN A 157 -5.05 9.20 -4.06
CA GLN A 157 -5.99 8.77 -3.02
C GLN A 157 -6.82 7.55 -3.45
N CYS A 158 -7.17 7.44 -4.73
CA CYS A 158 -7.88 6.29 -5.26
C CYS A 158 -6.99 5.01 -5.26
N GLY A 159 -5.71 5.15 -5.61
CA GLY A 159 -4.73 4.06 -5.52
C GLY A 159 -4.59 3.54 -4.10
N MET A 160 -4.47 4.44 -3.13
CA MET A 160 -4.44 4.10 -1.71
C MET A 160 -5.73 3.41 -1.24
N ALA A 161 -6.90 3.87 -1.70
CA ALA A 161 -8.18 3.26 -1.34
C ALA A 161 -8.30 1.82 -1.89
N TYR A 162 -7.89 1.57 -3.13
CA TYR A 162 -7.88 0.21 -3.69
C TYR A 162 -6.89 -0.72 -2.98
N MET A 163 -5.69 -0.22 -2.65
CA MET A 163 -4.72 -0.98 -1.88
C MET A 163 -5.28 -1.36 -0.51
N THR A 164 -5.88 -0.40 0.20
CA THR A 164 -6.53 -0.65 1.50
C THR A 164 -7.68 -1.63 1.38
N GLN A 165 -8.50 -1.54 0.31
CA GLN A 165 -9.60 -2.47 0.05
C GLN A 165 -9.09 -3.90 -0.12
N PHE A 166 -8.02 -4.11 -0.88
CA PHE A 166 -7.44 -5.42 -1.09
C PHE A 166 -7.11 -6.12 0.23
N PHE A 167 -6.41 -5.44 1.14
CA PHE A 167 -6.04 -6.02 2.42
C PHE A 167 -7.23 -6.18 3.38
N ALA A 168 -8.16 -5.23 3.40
CA ALA A 168 -9.36 -5.32 4.25
C ALA A 168 -10.30 -6.47 3.84
N GLU A 169 -10.31 -6.85 2.57
CA GLU A 169 -11.08 -7.97 2.02
C GLU A 169 -10.32 -9.32 2.11
N GLY A 170 -9.19 -9.37 2.82
CA GLY A 170 -8.43 -10.60 3.05
C GLY A 170 -7.45 -10.95 1.94
N ALA A 171 -7.05 -10.00 1.10
CA ALA A 171 -6.07 -10.13 0.02
C ALA A 171 -6.42 -11.21 -1.03
N THR A 172 -7.70 -11.40 -1.31
CA THR A 172 -8.20 -12.47 -2.19
C THR A 172 -8.42 -12.05 -3.63
N ASP A 173 -8.55 -10.74 -3.92
CA ASP A 173 -8.82 -10.21 -5.27
C ASP A 173 -7.64 -9.38 -5.79
N PRO A 174 -6.71 -9.98 -6.55
CA PRO A 174 -5.54 -9.29 -7.09
C PRO A 174 -5.89 -8.16 -8.08
N ALA A 175 -7.11 -8.12 -8.63
CA ALA A 175 -7.56 -7.03 -9.49
C ALA A 175 -7.55 -5.67 -8.78
N LYS A 176 -7.74 -5.66 -7.45
CA LYS A 176 -7.63 -4.42 -6.65
C LYS A 176 -6.22 -3.83 -6.67
N LEU A 177 -5.19 -4.66 -6.61
CA LEU A 177 -3.80 -4.19 -6.71
C LEU A 177 -3.47 -3.68 -8.12
N THR A 178 -3.99 -4.32 -9.15
CA THR A 178 -3.88 -3.83 -10.53
C THR A 178 -4.53 -2.45 -10.68
N GLN A 179 -5.73 -2.27 -10.11
CA GLN A 179 -6.43 -0.98 -10.07
C GLN A 179 -5.64 0.08 -9.27
N SER A 180 -5.04 -0.31 -8.15
CA SER A 180 -4.18 0.56 -7.36
C SER A 180 -2.97 1.06 -8.15
N LEU A 181 -2.23 0.15 -8.81
CA LEU A 181 -1.08 0.48 -9.65
C LEU A 181 -1.46 1.38 -10.83
N GLN A 182 -2.62 1.14 -11.46
CA GLN A 182 -3.13 2.01 -12.52
C GLN A 182 -3.44 3.40 -12.00
N CYS A 183 -4.05 3.51 -10.83
CA CYS A 183 -4.32 4.80 -10.19
C CYS A 183 -3.01 5.54 -9.85
N PHE A 184 -1.98 4.87 -9.34
CA PHE A 184 -0.67 5.47 -9.09
C PHE A 184 0.02 5.94 -10.37
N SER A 185 -0.12 5.19 -11.48
CA SER A 185 0.38 5.62 -12.78
C SER A 185 -0.33 6.89 -13.29
N ASN A 186 -1.66 6.95 -13.11
CA ASN A 186 -2.45 8.15 -13.47
C ASN A 186 -2.10 9.33 -12.55
N ALA A 187 -1.82 9.08 -11.27
CA ALA A 187 -1.39 10.10 -10.33
C ALA A 187 -0.08 10.76 -10.77
N GLU A 188 0.91 9.96 -11.13
CA GLU A 188 2.20 10.46 -11.62
C GLU A 188 2.06 11.32 -12.88
N LYS A 189 1.19 10.91 -13.81
CA LYS A 189 1.00 11.56 -15.09
C LYS A 189 0.07 12.79 -15.06
N GLY A 190 -0.76 12.94 -14.04
CA GLY A 190 -1.84 13.92 -14.05
C GLY A 190 -3.07 13.44 -14.85
N GLY A 191 -3.49 12.19 -14.60
CA GLY A 191 -4.63 11.55 -15.23
C GLY A 191 -4.28 10.57 -16.36
N PRO A 192 -5.27 9.91 -16.97
CA PRO A 192 -5.06 8.87 -17.99
C PRO A 192 -4.35 9.35 -19.24
N ALA A 193 -4.58 10.63 -19.63
CA ALA A 193 -3.98 11.27 -20.80
C ALA A 193 -2.85 12.26 -20.44
N GLY A 194 -2.41 12.28 -19.18
CA GLY A 194 -1.38 13.21 -18.71
C GLY A 194 0.02 12.83 -19.20
N ASP A 195 0.89 13.84 -19.29
CA ASP A 195 2.28 13.72 -19.72
C ASP A 195 3.29 13.69 -18.56
N GLY A 196 2.82 13.70 -17.31
CA GLY A 196 3.65 13.74 -16.11
C GLY A 196 4.08 15.14 -15.69
N SER A 197 3.64 16.18 -16.38
CA SER A 197 3.95 17.55 -16.00
C SER A 197 3.28 17.94 -14.68
N LEU A 198 4.07 18.43 -13.73
CA LEU A 198 3.57 18.94 -12.45
C LEU A 198 2.62 20.13 -12.63
N THR A 199 2.84 20.95 -13.66
CA THR A 199 1.98 22.10 -13.98
C THR A 199 0.62 21.68 -14.54
N LYS A 200 0.51 20.42 -15.03
CA LYS A 200 -0.73 19.81 -15.54
C LYS A 200 -1.34 18.80 -14.57
N GLY A 201 -0.99 18.89 -13.29
CA GLY A 201 -1.61 18.10 -12.23
C GLY A 201 -0.94 16.76 -11.91
N GLY A 202 0.16 16.41 -12.56
CA GLY A 202 0.98 15.25 -12.21
C GLY A 202 1.66 15.42 -10.85
N VAL A 203 1.82 14.34 -10.11
CA VAL A 203 2.46 14.34 -8.78
C VAL A 203 3.72 13.46 -8.75
N GLY A 204 4.50 13.51 -9.81
CA GLY A 204 5.73 12.74 -9.96
C GLY A 204 6.87 13.14 -9.00
N ASP A 205 6.75 14.23 -8.26
CA ASP A 205 7.64 14.69 -7.19
C ASP A 205 7.13 14.31 -5.79
N TYR A 206 6.01 13.57 -5.69
CA TYR A 206 5.43 13.19 -4.41
C TYR A 206 6.10 11.89 -3.90
N PRO A 207 6.90 11.93 -2.82
CA PRO A 207 7.69 10.78 -2.38
C PRO A 207 6.83 9.60 -1.95
N ASP A 208 5.69 9.84 -1.28
CA ASP A 208 4.76 8.79 -0.86
C ASP A 208 4.15 8.03 -2.03
N LEU A 209 3.96 8.67 -3.20
CA LEU A 209 3.47 8.00 -4.40
C LEU A 209 4.43 6.87 -4.80
N HIS A 210 5.72 7.18 -4.88
CA HIS A 210 6.74 6.21 -5.28
C HIS A 210 6.91 5.12 -4.23
N PHE A 211 6.88 5.48 -2.95
CA PHE A 211 6.98 4.54 -1.83
C PHE A 211 5.81 3.55 -1.82
N ASN A 212 4.58 4.05 -1.85
CA ASN A 212 3.38 3.18 -1.79
C ASN A 212 3.23 2.34 -3.06
N ARG A 213 3.56 2.88 -4.22
CA ARG A 213 3.60 2.10 -5.47
C ARG A 213 4.65 1.00 -5.41
N ALA A 214 5.84 1.28 -4.87
CA ALA A 214 6.89 0.29 -4.69
C ALA A 214 6.47 -0.81 -3.71
N THR A 215 5.77 -0.48 -2.63
CA THR A 215 5.20 -1.44 -1.68
C THR A 215 4.21 -2.39 -2.37
N VAL A 216 3.31 -1.88 -3.22
CA VAL A 216 2.40 -2.73 -4.00
C VAL A 216 3.18 -3.61 -4.98
N ARG A 217 4.18 -3.06 -5.68
CA ARG A 217 5.02 -3.83 -6.61
C ARG A 217 5.81 -4.93 -5.91
N ARG A 218 6.35 -4.65 -4.73
CA ARG A 218 6.99 -5.68 -3.88
C ARG A 218 5.99 -6.79 -3.53
N TYR A 219 4.78 -6.44 -3.11
CA TYR A 219 3.74 -7.42 -2.78
C TYR A 219 3.37 -8.30 -3.99
N VAL A 220 3.27 -7.72 -5.19
CA VAL A 220 3.04 -8.50 -6.41
C VAL A 220 4.32 -9.11 -6.97
N GLU A 221 5.46 -9.02 -6.28
CA GLU A 221 6.76 -9.60 -6.66
C GLU A 221 7.31 -9.07 -7.99
N ASP A 222 7.02 -7.82 -8.27
CA ASP A 222 7.60 -7.04 -9.36
C ASP A 222 8.83 -6.28 -8.82
N TYR A 223 9.87 -7.04 -8.47
CA TYR A 223 10.98 -6.58 -7.64
C TYR A 223 11.83 -5.48 -8.28
N GLY A 224 12.11 -5.56 -9.58
CA GLY A 224 12.89 -4.53 -10.27
C GLY A 224 12.24 -3.14 -10.17
N PRO A 225 11.00 -2.97 -10.64
CA PRO A 225 10.24 -1.73 -10.46
C PRO A 225 9.96 -1.34 -9.01
N ALA A 226 9.91 -2.30 -8.05
CA ALA A 226 9.80 -1.98 -6.63
C ALA A 226 11.07 -1.29 -6.12
N LEU A 227 12.25 -1.84 -6.42
CA LEU A 227 13.55 -1.27 -6.06
C LEU A 227 13.72 0.15 -6.63
N GLU A 228 13.41 0.34 -7.90
CA GLU A 228 13.46 1.68 -8.54
C GLU A 228 12.49 2.67 -7.88
N GLY A 229 11.29 2.21 -7.50
CA GLY A 229 10.32 3.03 -6.79
C GLY A 229 10.81 3.48 -5.42
N PHE A 230 11.39 2.58 -4.61
CA PHE A 230 11.99 2.93 -3.32
C PHE A 230 13.18 3.87 -3.47
N LYS A 231 14.04 3.66 -4.48
CA LYS A 231 15.15 4.55 -4.80
C LYS A 231 14.67 5.95 -5.16
N ARG A 232 13.60 6.05 -5.95
CA ARG A 232 12.99 7.35 -6.29
C ARG A 232 12.38 8.03 -5.07
N ALA A 233 11.66 7.30 -4.22
CA ALA A 233 11.10 7.81 -2.97
C ALA A 233 12.21 8.35 -2.05
N ALA A 234 13.31 7.59 -1.88
CA ALA A 234 14.47 7.99 -1.09
C ALA A 234 15.17 9.25 -1.62
N ALA A 235 15.23 9.42 -2.94
CA ALA A 235 15.80 10.62 -3.55
C ALA A 235 14.95 11.88 -3.32
N LEU A 236 13.64 11.72 -3.20
CA LEU A 236 12.70 12.82 -2.94
C LEU A 236 12.57 13.12 -1.45
N ASP A 237 12.52 12.10 -0.61
CA ASP A 237 12.49 12.20 0.86
C ASP A 237 13.32 11.10 1.51
N PRO A 238 14.56 11.41 1.94
CA PRO A 238 15.44 10.46 2.61
C PRO A 238 14.94 9.99 3.99
N GLN A 239 13.94 10.66 4.58
CA GLN A 239 13.41 10.33 5.91
C GLN A 239 12.34 9.21 5.85
N LEU A 240 11.82 8.88 4.67
CA LEU A 240 10.93 7.74 4.52
C LEU A 240 11.61 6.43 4.94
N PRO A 241 10.87 5.44 5.49
CA PRO A 241 11.46 4.20 6.00
C PRO A 241 11.79 3.19 4.88
N TRP A 242 12.35 3.68 3.76
CA TRP A 242 12.63 2.87 2.57
C TRP A 242 13.74 1.84 2.76
N ARG A 243 14.73 2.14 3.63
CA ARG A 243 15.90 1.25 3.83
C ARG A 243 15.50 -0.11 4.35
N GLY A 244 14.70 -0.17 5.40
CA GLY A 244 14.22 -1.43 5.97
C GLY A 244 13.46 -2.27 4.95
N GLU A 245 12.64 -1.62 4.10
CA GLU A 245 11.89 -2.28 3.03
C GLU A 245 12.81 -2.89 1.96
N VAL A 246 13.83 -2.14 1.54
CA VAL A 246 14.82 -2.59 0.55
C VAL A 246 15.71 -3.68 1.14
N ASP A 247 16.23 -3.51 2.35
CA ASP A 247 17.14 -4.47 2.99
C ASP A 247 16.44 -5.83 3.19
N ALA A 248 15.19 -5.83 3.68
CA ALA A 248 14.40 -7.05 3.83
C ALA A 248 14.16 -7.75 2.47
N MET A 249 13.83 -6.97 1.44
CA MET A 249 13.63 -7.50 0.09
C MET A 249 14.90 -8.08 -0.50
N LEU A 250 16.05 -7.40 -0.37
CA LEU A 250 17.33 -7.86 -0.87
C LEU A 250 17.82 -9.14 -0.17
N ALA A 251 17.57 -9.24 1.14
CA ALA A 251 17.90 -10.44 1.92
C ALA A 251 17.16 -11.69 1.38
N VAL A 252 15.89 -11.54 1.02
CA VAL A 252 15.11 -12.63 0.42
C VAL A 252 15.55 -12.91 -1.00
N LEU A 253 15.71 -11.88 -1.84
CA LEU A 253 16.17 -12.04 -3.21
C LEU A 253 17.51 -12.78 -3.29
N ALA A 254 18.45 -12.47 -2.38
CA ALA A 254 19.73 -13.16 -2.31
C ALA A 254 19.58 -14.65 -1.98
N LYS A 255 18.77 -15.00 -0.97
CA LYS A 255 18.52 -16.39 -0.60
C LYS A 255 17.83 -17.17 -1.72
N LEU A 256 16.88 -16.55 -2.41
CA LEU A 256 16.14 -17.19 -3.50
C LEU A 256 17.01 -17.40 -4.74
N ASP A 257 17.82 -16.41 -5.11
CA ASP A 257 18.74 -16.48 -6.25
C ASP A 257 19.81 -17.56 -6.04
N ASP A 258 20.51 -17.49 -4.89
CA ASP A 258 21.53 -18.48 -4.53
C ASP A 258 20.93 -19.90 -4.46
N GLY A 259 19.73 -20.05 -3.89
CA GLY A 259 19.04 -21.32 -3.78
C GLY A 259 18.58 -21.89 -5.13
N CYS A 260 18.03 -21.07 -6.01
CA CYS A 260 17.65 -21.49 -7.37
C CYS A 260 18.87 -21.84 -8.23
N ALA A 261 20.02 -21.20 -7.98
CA ALA A 261 21.30 -21.57 -8.59
C ALA A 261 21.92 -22.86 -8.00
N GLY A 262 21.26 -23.49 -7.03
CA GLY A 262 21.75 -24.72 -6.37
C GLY A 262 22.96 -24.49 -5.47
N GLN A 263 23.17 -23.27 -5.00
CA GLN A 263 24.31 -22.92 -4.15
C GLN A 263 24.03 -23.30 -2.69
N GLY A 264 25.01 -23.98 -2.09
CA GLY A 264 24.96 -24.33 -0.66
C GLY A 264 24.84 -25.83 -0.36
N PRO A 265 24.96 -26.22 0.91
CA PRO A 265 25.03 -27.62 1.34
C PRO A 265 23.69 -28.38 1.18
N MET A 266 22.57 -27.64 1.12
CA MET A 266 21.24 -28.23 0.98
C MET A 266 20.97 -28.77 -0.42
N PHE A 267 21.63 -28.22 -1.44
CA PHE A 267 21.43 -28.57 -2.86
C PHE A 267 22.41 -29.61 -3.40
N LYS A 268 23.24 -30.20 -2.53
CA LYS A 268 24.13 -31.30 -2.92
C LYS A 268 23.31 -32.54 -3.30
N PRO A 269 23.75 -33.31 -4.32
CA PRO A 269 23.05 -34.52 -4.80
C PRO A 269 22.62 -35.47 -3.67
N LYS A 270 23.51 -35.68 -2.68
CA LYS A 270 23.22 -36.52 -1.51
C LYS A 270 21.92 -36.13 -0.75
N ARG A 271 21.52 -34.86 -0.80
CA ARG A 271 20.29 -34.36 -0.14
C ARG A 271 19.12 -34.29 -1.10
N LEU A 272 19.33 -33.93 -2.36
CA LEU A 272 18.28 -33.79 -3.35
C LEU A 272 17.74 -35.14 -3.87
N LEU A 273 18.62 -36.12 -4.12
CA LEU A 273 18.21 -37.44 -4.63
C LEU A 273 17.16 -38.16 -3.78
N PRO A 274 17.24 -38.18 -2.43
CA PRO A 274 16.16 -38.75 -1.60
C PRO A 274 14.83 -37.98 -1.74
N MET A 275 14.87 -36.64 -1.91
CA MET A 275 13.67 -35.85 -2.12
C MET A 275 13.01 -36.15 -3.45
N GLN A 276 13.77 -36.27 -4.51
CA GLN A 276 13.30 -36.66 -5.86
C GLN A 276 12.64 -38.05 -5.85
N LYS A 277 13.28 -39.04 -5.20
CA LYS A 277 12.76 -40.41 -5.09
C LYS A 277 11.40 -40.42 -4.40
N GLN A 278 11.26 -39.71 -3.30
CA GLN A 278 9.98 -39.61 -2.58
C GLN A 278 8.89 -38.91 -3.40
N LEU A 279 9.25 -37.92 -4.25
CA LEU A 279 8.30 -37.28 -5.17
C LEU A 279 7.83 -38.20 -6.28
N ALA A 280 8.69 -39.08 -6.77
CA ALA A 280 8.32 -40.10 -7.76
C ALA A 280 7.25 -41.08 -7.20
N GLU A 281 7.41 -41.42 -5.92
CA GLU A 281 6.41 -42.26 -5.19
C GLU A 281 5.11 -41.48 -4.94
N ALA A 282 5.15 -40.17 -4.67
CA ALA A 282 3.99 -39.32 -4.42
C ALA A 282 3.22 -38.94 -5.70
N ARG A 283 3.75 -39.13 -6.89
CA ARG A 283 3.04 -38.89 -8.17
C ARG A 283 1.70 -39.68 -8.29
N ALA A 284 1.53 -40.74 -7.52
CA ALA A 284 0.28 -41.51 -7.46
C ALA A 284 -0.89 -40.76 -6.79
N SER A 285 -0.63 -39.63 -6.12
CA SER A 285 -1.62 -38.80 -5.39
C SER A 285 -2.04 -37.54 -6.14
N THR A 286 -1.76 -37.44 -7.44
CA THR A 286 -2.16 -36.28 -8.26
C THR A 286 -3.69 -36.21 -8.35
N PRO A 287 -4.33 -35.06 -8.04
CA PRO A 287 -5.77 -34.94 -8.23
C PRO A 287 -6.16 -35.18 -9.69
N THR A 288 -7.19 -36.01 -9.91
CA THR A 288 -7.59 -36.51 -11.24
C THR A 288 -7.99 -35.43 -12.24
N GLU A 289 -8.37 -34.27 -11.75
CA GLU A 289 -8.76 -33.08 -12.54
C GLU A 289 -7.56 -32.28 -13.07
N TYR A 290 -6.33 -32.58 -12.62
CA TYR A 290 -5.11 -31.91 -13.03
C TYR A 290 -4.18 -32.80 -13.83
N ARG A 291 -3.50 -32.20 -14.80
CA ARG A 291 -2.39 -32.85 -15.52
C ARG A 291 -1.09 -32.63 -14.76
N GLY A 292 -0.36 -33.68 -14.45
CA GLY A 292 0.99 -33.60 -13.89
C GLY A 292 1.96 -32.88 -14.81
N GLY A 293 2.78 -31.99 -14.23
CA GLY A 293 3.82 -31.22 -14.90
C GLY A 293 5.13 -31.23 -14.12
N SER A 294 6.16 -30.55 -14.65
CA SER A 294 7.43 -30.27 -13.96
C SER A 294 7.70 -28.77 -13.92
N LEU A 295 8.56 -28.30 -13.01
CA LEU A 295 8.90 -26.89 -12.87
C LEU A 295 9.45 -26.29 -14.17
N LYS A 296 10.24 -27.08 -14.92
CA LYS A 296 10.83 -26.66 -16.20
C LYS A 296 9.77 -26.49 -17.30
N ALA A 297 8.70 -27.27 -17.28
CA ALA A 297 7.65 -27.25 -18.30
C ALA A 297 6.64 -26.10 -18.09
N LEU A 298 6.65 -25.46 -16.93
CA LEU A 298 5.77 -24.33 -16.65
C LEU A 298 6.09 -23.12 -17.52
N ARG A 299 5.08 -22.37 -17.92
CA ARG A 299 5.19 -21.11 -18.66
C ARG A 299 4.95 -19.91 -17.72
N PRO A 300 5.52 -18.74 -18.00
CA PRO A 300 5.17 -17.52 -17.28
C PRO A 300 3.65 -17.29 -17.26
N GLY A 301 3.14 -16.84 -16.10
CA GLY A 301 1.70 -16.69 -15.84
C GLY A 301 1.06 -17.95 -15.23
N VAL A 302 -0.28 -17.99 -15.23
CA VAL A 302 -1.07 -19.07 -14.61
C VAL A 302 -1.14 -20.28 -15.54
N ASN A 303 -0.70 -21.44 -15.06
CA ASN A 303 -0.72 -22.71 -15.78
C ASN A 303 -1.98 -23.52 -15.39
N LYS A 304 -3.14 -23.16 -15.92
CA LYS A 304 -4.44 -23.77 -15.61
C LYS A 304 -4.49 -25.26 -15.94
N GLY A 305 -5.08 -26.05 -15.04
CA GLY A 305 -5.25 -27.50 -15.17
C GLY A 305 -3.93 -28.27 -15.04
N VAL A 306 -2.86 -27.62 -14.58
CA VAL A 306 -1.56 -28.25 -14.32
C VAL A 306 -1.34 -28.33 -12.81
N CYS A 307 -0.80 -29.46 -12.35
CA CYS A 307 -0.26 -29.57 -11.00
C CYS A 307 1.22 -30.00 -11.05
N VAL A 308 2.00 -29.52 -10.09
CA VAL A 308 3.41 -29.90 -9.94
C VAL A 308 3.67 -30.33 -8.51
N ASN A 309 4.22 -31.55 -8.34
CA ASN A 309 4.66 -32.03 -7.04
C ASN A 309 6.10 -31.60 -6.79
N VAL A 310 6.32 -30.92 -5.67
CA VAL A 310 7.64 -30.42 -5.26
C VAL A 310 7.89 -30.70 -3.78
N ARG A 311 9.15 -30.58 -3.36
CA ARG A 311 9.53 -30.59 -1.94
C ARG A 311 10.21 -29.30 -1.55
N ALA A 312 9.90 -28.81 -0.36
CA ALA A 312 10.57 -27.67 0.24
C ALA A 312 12.00 -28.06 0.65
N ALA A 313 12.97 -27.68 -0.16
CA ALA A 313 14.38 -27.97 0.09
C ALA A 313 15.00 -27.01 1.10
N LEU A 314 14.59 -25.74 1.07
CA LEU A 314 15.07 -24.70 1.97
C LEU A 314 13.92 -23.75 2.32
N ASP A 315 13.81 -23.39 3.59
CA ASP A 315 13.00 -22.26 4.05
C ASP A 315 13.80 -20.97 3.93
N ALA A 316 13.36 -20.08 3.07
CA ALA A 316 13.98 -18.78 2.82
C ALA A 316 13.16 -17.61 3.39
N THR A 317 12.10 -17.91 4.15
CA THR A 317 11.22 -16.93 4.76
C THR A 317 12.01 -15.93 5.61
N ALA A 318 11.69 -14.66 5.52
CA ALA A 318 12.22 -13.62 6.38
C ALA A 318 11.18 -13.24 7.43
N GLU A 319 11.63 -12.81 8.62
CA GLU A 319 10.76 -12.55 9.78
C GLU A 319 9.79 -11.45 9.45
N ASP A 320 9.82 -10.48 8.82
CA ASP A 320 8.86 -9.38 8.67
C ASP A 320 8.11 -9.36 7.32
N LEU A 321 8.05 -10.48 6.59
CA LEU A 321 7.35 -10.53 5.31
C LEU A 321 5.93 -11.09 5.44
N LEU A 322 5.07 -10.66 4.53
CA LEU A 322 3.65 -11.05 4.45
C LEU A 322 3.45 -12.44 3.85
N ASN A 323 4.50 -13.06 3.33
CA ASN A 323 4.48 -14.30 2.60
C ASN A 323 5.65 -15.20 3.01
N LEU A 324 5.41 -16.50 2.86
CA LEU A 324 6.42 -17.51 3.10
C LEU A 324 7.22 -17.75 1.81
N HIS A 325 8.53 -17.94 1.96
CA HIS A 325 9.42 -18.19 0.83
C HIS A 325 10.18 -19.51 1.00
N TYR A 326 10.19 -20.30 -0.05
CA TYR A 326 10.91 -21.57 -0.07
C TYR A 326 11.72 -21.73 -1.37
N ILE A 327 12.79 -22.51 -1.31
CA ILE A 327 13.34 -23.16 -2.51
C ILE A 327 12.75 -24.55 -2.57
N VAL A 328 12.17 -24.88 -3.69
CA VAL A 328 11.55 -26.19 -3.95
C VAL A 328 12.28 -26.93 -5.05
N VAL A 329 12.24 -28.25 -4.98
CA VAL A 329 12.77 -29.18 -5.99
C VAL A 329 11.63 -30.08 -6.49
N ASP A 330 11.58 -30.33 -7.79
CA ASP A 330 10.65 -31.30 -8.38
C ASP A 330 11.27 -32.69 -8.55
N GLY A 331 10.49 -33.63 -9.13
CA GLY A 331 10.95 -35.01 -9.38
C GLY A 331 12.08 -35.12 -10.43
N ASP A 332 12.24 -34.14 -11.29
CA ASP A 332 13.28 -34.10 -12.32
C ASP A 332 14.56 -33.42 -11.77
N GLY A 333 14.51 -32.82 -10.59
CA GLY A 333 15.63 -32.15 -9.93
C GLY A 333 15.71 -30.67 -10.24
N ASP A 334 14.75 -30.11 -10.94
CA ASP A 334 14.68 -28.69 -11.21
C ASP A 334 14.36 -27.90 -9.93
N LEU A 335 15.04 -26.78 -9.74
CA LEU A 335 14.86 -25.89 -8.59
C LEU A 335 14.06 -24.64 -9.00
N ALA A 336 13.19 -24.18 -8.10
CA ALA A 336 12.51 -22.90 -8.24
C ALA A 336 12.29 -22.27 -6.87
N ALA A 337 12.12 -20.96 -6.84
CA ALA A 337 11.57 -20.25 -5.69
C ALA A 337 10.07 -20.48 -5.62
N LEU A 338 9.54 -20.58 -4.40
CA LEU A 338 8.13 -20.66 -4.11
C LEU A 338 7.76 -19.56 -3.12
N SER A 339 6.76 -18.77 -3.46
CA SER A 339 6.18 -17.75 -2.60
C SER A 339 4.74 -18.13 -2.26
N VAL A 340 4.39 -18.15 -0.98
CA VAL A 340 3.08 -18.58 -0.51
C VAL A 340 2.45 -17.51 0.35
N TYR A 341 1.24 -17.09 -0.03
CA TYR A 341 0.44 -16.09 0.68
C TYR A 341 -0.71 -16.75 1.44
N GLY A 342 -1.15 -16.09 2.50
CA GLY A 342 -2.35 -16.51 3.26
C GLY A 342 -2.17 -17.73 4.15
N LEU A 343 -0.95 -18.19 4.40
CA LEU A 343 -0.62 -19.25 5.34
C LEU A 343 0.17 -18.73 6.53
N GLU A 344 -0.04 -19.33 7.71
CA GLU A 344 0.75 -19.06 8.91
C GLU A 344 2.14 -19.70 8.83
N ASP A 345 3.08 -19.15 9.58
CA ASP A 345 4.41 -19.72 9.74
C ASP A 345 4.33 -21.17 10.23
N GLY A 346 5.11 -22.04 9.58
CA GLY A 346 5.13 -23.46 9.92
C GLY A 346 4.04 -24.30 9.25
N ALA A 347 3.10 -23.71 8.49
CA ALA A 347 2.13 -24.45 7.68
C ALA A 347 2.83 -25.29 6.60
N VAL A 348 3.95 -24.83 6.09
CA VAL A 348 4.86 -25.60 5.22
C VAL A 348 6.20 -25.75 5.95
N ARG A 349 6.60 -26.97 6.20
CA ARG A 349 7.90 -27.26 6.85
C ARG A 349 8.94 -27.66 5.82
N GLN A 350 10.19 -27.47 6.15
CA GLN A 350 11.30 -28.01 5.35
C GLN A 350 11.09 -29.52 5.14
N SER A 351 11.32 -29.98 3.94
CA SER A 351 11.06 -31.35 3.46
C SER A 351 9.59 -31.74 3.32
N SER A 352 8.63 -30.82 3.51
CA SER A 352 7.23 -31.10 3.16
C SER A 352 7.09 -31.39 1.67
N THR A 353 6.24 -32.38 1.35
CA THR A 353 5.77 -32.60 -0.02
C THR A 353 4.63 -31.61 -0.29
N ILE A 354 4.72 -30.90 -1.40
CA ILE A 354 3.79 -29.86 -1.80
C ILE A 354 3.28 -30.20 -3.18
N THR A 355 1.97 -30.11 -3.38
CA THR A 355 1.35 -30.13 -4.71
C THR A 355 0.87 -28.74 -5.03
N LEU A 356 1.45 -28.12 -6.05
CA LEU A 356 1.06 -26.81 -6.57
C LEU A 356 -0.06 -27.00 -7.59
N LEU A 357 -1.18 -26.31 -7.42
CA LEU A 357 -2.35 -26.37 -8.30
C LEU A 357 -2.44 -25.06 -9.08
N ASP A 358 -2.63 -25.13 -10.40
CA ASP A 358 -2.66 -23.97 -11.30
C ASP A 358 -1.49 -23.00 -11.06
N PRO A 359 -0.23 -23.45 -11.00
CA PRO A 359 0.89 -22.64 -10.57
C PRO A 359 1.04 -21.37 -11.40
N ASN A 360 1.18 -20.24 -10.72
CA ASN A 360 1.46 -18.93 -11.32
C ASN A 360 2.95 -18.67 -11.32
N VAL A 361 3.56 -18.59 -12.49
CA VAL A 361 5.02 -18.49 -12.66
C VAL A 361 5.42 -17.09 -13.05
N LYS A 362 6.47 -16.58 -12.41
CA LYS A 362 7.17 -15.34 -12.76
C LYS A 362 8.66 -15.61 -12.96
N ASP A 363 9.23 -15.02 -13.98
CA ASP A 363 10.66 -14.94 -14.13
C ASP A 363 11.13 -13.63 -13.50
N VAL A 364 11.84 -13.72 -12.38
CA VAL A 364 12.41 -12.57 -11.67
C VAL A 364 13.69 -12.15 -12.38
N ASP A 365 13.78 -10.87 -12.76
CA ASP A 365 14.98 -10.20 -13.26
C ASP A 365 15.03 -8.82 -12.58
N ALA A 366 15.85 -8.70 -11.55
CA ALA A 366 16.00 -7.46 -10.78
C ALA A 366 17.48 -7.16 -10.58
N THR A 367 17.83 -5.89 -10.50
CA THR A 367 19.22 -5.45 -10.28
C THR A 367 19.24 -4.36 -9.20
N TRP A 368 20.19 -4.47 -8.29
CA TRP A 368 20.43 -3.46 -7.26
C TRP A 368 21.94 -3.27 -7.04
N GLU A 369 22.43 -2.06 -7.18
CA GLU A 369 23.84 -1.68 -6.96
C GLU A 369 24.83 -2.63 -7.66
N GLY A 370 24.52 -3.04 -8.89
CA GLY A 370 25.35 -3.91 -9.71
C GLY A 370 25.16 -5.42 -9.47
N ARG A 371 24.43 -5.85 -8.42
CA ARG A 371 24.04 -7.24 -8.23
C ARG A 371 22.75 -7.54 -8.98
N ALA A 372 22.78 -8.54 -9.85
CA ALA A 372 21.60 -9.07 -10.53
C ALA A 372 21.03 -10.27 -9.78
N PHE A 373 19.70 -10.40 -9.79
CA PHE A 373 18.94 -11.53 -9.24
C PHE A 373 18.08 -12.09 -10.36
N LYS A 374 18.31 -13.36 -10.75
CA LYS A 374 17.63 -13.99 -11.87
C LYS A 374 17.20 -15.42 -11.52
N PHE A 375 15.92 -15.58 -11.25
CA PHE A 375 15.39 -16.91 -10.90
C PHE A 375 13.92 -17.04 -11.31
N ARG A 376 13.46 -18.30 -11.38
CA ARG A 376 12.05 -18.62 -11.55
C ARG A 376 11.34 -18.67 -10.20
N LEU A 377 10.22 -17.99 -10.11
CA LEU A 377 9.38 -17.91 -8.93
C LEU A 377 7.99 -18.50 -9.24
N VAL A 378 7.53 -19.45 -8.45
CA VAL A 378 6.16 -19.92 -8.44
C VAL A 378 5.42 -19.23 -7.31
N ARG A 379 4.31 -18.58 -7.63
CA ARG A 379 3.50 -17.84 -6.68
C ARG A 379 2.21 -18.57 -6.38
N VAL A 380 1.88 -18.68 -5.10
CA VAL A 380 0.62 -19.17 -4.56
C VAL A 380 -0.07 -18.00 -3.87
N ASP A 381 -1.14 -17.48 -4.47
CA ASP A 381 -1.89 -16.34 -3.95
C ASP A 381 -2.92 -16.76 -2.88
N LEU A 382 -3.46 -17.96 -3.01
CA LEU A 382 -4.55 -18.46 -2.17
C LEU A 382 -4.24 -19.86 -1.64
N PRO A 383 -4.62 -20.16 -0.40
CA PRO A 383 -4.38 -21.48 0.22
C PRO A 383 -4.95 -22.69 -0.54
N ASN A 384 -5.99 -22.49 -1.35
CA ASN A 384 -6.58 -23.57 -2.18
C ASN A 384 -5.75 -23.91 -3.43
N GLN A 385 -4.69 -23.17 -3.72
CA GLN A 385 -3.75 -23.46 -4.81
C GLN A 385 -2.59 -24.38 -4.38
N ILE A 386 -2.60 -24.85 -3.13
CA ILE A 386 -1.53 -25.68 -2.58
C ILE A 386 -2.08 -26.82 -1.73
N LEU A 387 -1.49 -28.03 -1.86
CA LEU A 387 -1.70 -29.13 -0.92
C LEU A 387 -0.36 -29.43 -0.24
N VAL A 388 -0.38 -29.62 1.07
CA VAL A 388 0.79 -29.98 1.87
C VAL A 388 0.57 -31.39 2.43
N GLY A 389 1.43 -32.33 2.05
CA GLY A 389 1.21 -33.74 2.40
C GLY A 389 -0.08 -34.34 1.83
N GLY A 390 -0.57 -33.83 0.71
CA GLY A 390 -1.80 -34.29 0.04
C GLY A 390 -3.09 -33.68 0.60
N SER A 391 -3.01 -32.78 1.59
CA SER A 391 -4.18 -32.14 2.20
C SER A 391 -4.08 -30.61 2.11
N MET A 392 -5.23 -29.94 2.13
CA MET A 392 -5.24 -28.48 2.25
C MET A 392 -4.53 -28.05 3.54
N PRO A 393 -3.65 -27.04 3.48
CA PRO A 393 -2.94 -26.59 4.66
C PRO A 393 -3.90 -26.02 5.72
N VAL A 394 -3.58 -26.27 6.98
CA VAL A 394 -4.30 -25.75 8.15
C VAL A 394 -3.53 -24.53 8.66
N GLY A 395 -4.24 -23.50 9.09
CA GLY A 395 -3.63 -22.24 9.55
C GLY A 395 -3.61 -21.18 8.46
N LEU A 396 -4.74 -20.49 8.33
CA LEU A 396 -4.88 -19.38 7.40
C LEU A 396 -4.39 -18.09 8.06
N ALA A 397 -3.29 -17.53 7.58
CA ALA A 397 -2.85 -16.20 7.99
C ALA A 397 -3.74 -15.14 7.35
N ARG A 398 -4.20 -14.19 8.18
CA ARG A 398 -4.78 -12.96 7.64
C ARG A 398 -3.65 -12.02 7.24
N PRO A 399 -3.73 -11.40 6.06
CA PRO A 399 -2.75 -10.39 5.68
C PRO A 399 -2.72 -9.29 6.73
N ARG A 400 -1.54 -9.01 7.28
CA ARG A 400 -1.36 -7.96 8.27
C ARG A 400 -1.31 -6.61 7.56
N LEU A 401 -2.32 -5.78 7.75
CA LEU A 401 -2.32 -4.36 7.33
C LEU A 401 -1.21 -3.54 8.01
N ALA A 402 -0.63 -4.05 9.11
CA ALA A 402 0.30 -3.31 9.96
C ALA A 402 1.64 -2.95 9.30
N SER A 403 2.05 -3.66 8.24
CA SER A 403 3.31 -3.40 7.53
C SER A 403 3.16 -2.42 6.36
N ILE A 404 1.95 -1.94 6.08
CA ILE A 404 1.71 -0.92 5.07
C ILE A 404 1.45 0.37 5.82
N ASN A 405 2.36 1.34 5.72
CA ASN A 405 2.14 2.70 6.21
C ASN A 405 1.00 3.34 5.42
N LEU A 406 -0.21 3.22 5.95
CA LEU A 406 -1.43 3.82 5.44
C LEU A 406 -1.60 5.23 5.99
#